data_a1c323d9c2c187ed13ef11351e7aaef2
#
_entry.id   a1c323d9c2c187ed13ef11351e7aaef2
#
_cell.length_a   1.000
_cell.length_b   1.000
_cell.length_c   1.000
_cell.angle_alpha   90.00
_cell.angle_beta   90.00
_cell.angle_gamma   90.00
#
_symmetry.space_group_name_H-M   'P 1'
#
loop_
_entity.id
_entity.type
_entity.pdbx_description
1 polymer ?
#
loop_
_entity_poly.entity_id
_entity_poly.type
_entity_poly.pdbx_seq_one_letter_code
_entity_poly.pdbx_strand_id
1 'polypeptide(L)'
;SYLVNEVTLVIVTTDDLAGAHRIFDVMNMRGVPLPASDVFKARTIAEISPAARNAYASRWDDIMDPLGDDAQTLEEFFSDIHLIISHKAVCTQLLEEFRKDVLKPFVKKQNVISFIDDLLAPYANAWRIIEHPTDANLPDDIIGQLVSLNDYQTTDWKPVAMWALVNSIRNLGNPDTRIFSTPGTHTAAASRTSNKNLEEPQLHDLERLHDVLAA
;
A
#
# COMPACT_ATOMS: atom_id res chain seq x y z
N SER A 1 1.12 38.53 -3.04
CA SER A 1 1.20 37.04 -2.98
C SER A 1 1.02 36.51 -4.39
N TYR A 2 1.95 35.68 -4.87
CA TYR A 2 2.00 35.16 -6.25
C TYR A 2 0.70 34.39 -6.59
N LEU A 3 0.25 33.53 -5.69
CA LEU A 3 -0.96 32.71 -5.89
C LEU A 3 -2.23 33.54 -6.15
N VAL A 4 -2.36 34.74 -5.56
CA VAL A 4 -3.57 35.57 -5.69
C VAL A 4 -3.56 36.37 -6.98
N ASN A 5 -2.38 36.77 -7.46
CA ASN A 5 -2.26 37.73 -8.55
C ASN A 5 -1.92 37.09 -9.91
N GLU A 6 -1.26 35.92 -9.89
CA GLU A 6 -0.66 35.30 -11.08
C GLU A 6 -1.25 33.91 -11.42
N VAL A 7 -2.16 33.38 -10.57
CA VAL A 7 -2.77 32.08 -10.79
C VAL A 7 -4.25 32.21 -11.14
N THR A 8 -4.63 31.69 -12.29
CA THR A 8 -6.03 31.61 -12.73
C THR A 8 -6.56 30.21 -12.46
N LEU A 9 -7.62 30.11 -11.67
CA LEU A 9 -8.32 28.86 -11.39
C LEU A 9 -9.59 28.76 -12.23
N VAL A 10 -9.78 27.63 -12.88
CA VAL A 10 -11.03 27.29 -13.59
C VAL A 10 -11.75 26.21 -12.80
N ILE A 11 -12.97 26.50 -12.37
CA ILE A 11 -13.83 25.54 -11.67
C ILE A 11 -14.84 25.02 -12.68
N VAL A 12 -14.84 23.72 -12.91
CA VAL A 12 -15.83 23.02 -13.75
C VAL A 12 -16.75 22.22 -12.83
N THR A 13 -18.04 22.53 -12.85
CA THR A 13 -19.06 21.81 -12.08
C THR A 13 -19.92 20.97 -13.02
N THR A 14 -20.31 19.79 -12.57
CA THR A 14 -21.23 18.90 -13.27
C THR A 14 -22.13 18.19 -12.27
N ASP A 15 -23.37 17.98 -12.61
CA ASP A 15 -24.35 17.29 -11.77
C ASP A 15 -24.29 15.75 -11.98
N ASP A 16 -23.53 15.30 -12.99
CA ASP A 16 -23.35 13.90 -13.31
C ASP A 16 -21.94 13.41 -12.93
N LEU A 17 -21.89 12.44 -12.04
CA LEU A 17 -20.64 11.85 -11.57
C LEU A 17 -19.84 11.17 -12.70
N ALA A 18 -20.53 10.52 -13.64
CA ALA A 18 -19.89 9.90 -14.82
C ALA A 18 -19.31 10.96 -15.75
N GLY A 19 -20.00 12.09 -15.92
CA GLY A 19 -19.50 13.28 -16.61
C GLY A 19 -18.30 13.91 -15.94
N ALA A 20 -18.32 14.00 -14.60
CA ALA A 20 -17.18 14.49 -13.83
C ALA A 20 -15.93 13.64 -14.05
N HIS A 21 -16.04 12.32 -13.96
CA HIS A 21 -14.92 11.41 -14.24
C HIS A 21 -14.39 11.55 -15.66
N ARG A 22 -15.27 11.67 -16.65
CA ARG A 22 -14.87 11.86 -18.07
C ARG A 22 -14.13 13.17 -18.29
N ILE A 23 -14.63 14.29 -17.72
CA ILE A 23 -13.97 15.60 -17.78
C ILE A 23 -12.60 15.52 -17.11
N PHE A 24 -12.53 14.90 -15.94
CA PHE A 24 -11.30 14.69 -15.19
C PHE A 24 -10.27 13.89 -16.01
N ASP A 25 -10.67 12.77 -16.60
CA ASP A 25 -9.81 11.94 -17.45
C ASP A 25 -9.28 12.75 -18.67
N VAL A 26 -10.16 13.50 -19.35
CA VAL A 26 -9.77 14.32 -20.51
C VAL A 26 -8.84 15.47 -20.15
N MET A 27 -9.08 16.13 -19.02
CA MET A 27 -8.21 17.22 -18.54
C MET A 27 -6.83 16.68 -18.13
N ASN A 28 -6.82 15.51 -17.51
CA ASN A 28 -5.59 14.84 -17.07
C ASN A 28 -4.71 14.38 -18.26
N MET A 29 -5.32 14.02 -19.39
CA MET A 29 -4.58 13.66 -20.61
C MET A 29 -3.86 14.85 -21.29
N ARG A 30 -4.18 16.09 -20.91
CA ARG A 30 -3.61 17.33 -21.52
C ARG A 30 -2.59 18.05 -20.64
N GLY A 31 -2.40 17.59 -19.39
CA GLY A 31 -1.48 18.16 -18.40
C GLY A 31 -0.43 17.17 -17.94
N VAL A 32 0.18 17.43 -16.78
CA VAL A 32 0.94 16.42 -16.05
C VAL A 32 -0.08 15.39 -15.55
N PRO A 33 0.01 14.12 -15.94
CA PRO A 33 -0.93 13.10 -15.48
C PRO A 33 -0.94 13.04 -13.95
N LEU A 34 -2.13 12.90 -13.38
CA LEU A 34 -2.23 12.62 -11.95
C LEU A 34 -1.58 11.27 -11.65
N PRO A 35 -0.86 11.15 -10.53
CA PRO A 35 -0.34 9.87 -10.08
C PRO A 35 -1.46 8.83 -10.00
N ALA A 36 -1.15 7.59 -10.35
CA ALA A 36 -2.11 6.48 -10.29
C ALA A 36 -2.74 6.34 -8.90
N SER A 37 -1.95 6.59 -7.83
CA SER A 37 -2.39 6.60 -6.44
C SER A 37 -3.56 7.55 -6.17
N ASP A 38 -3.51 8.77 -6.70
CA ASP A 38 -4.57 9.77 -6.50
C ASP A 38 -5.88 9.36 -7.19
N VAL A 39 -5.76 8.79 -8.40
CA VAL A 39 -6.91 8.27 -9.12
C VAL A 39 -7.53 7.08 -8.39
N PHE A 40 -6.70 6.16 -7.86
CA PHE A 40 -7.17 5.05 -7.04
C PHE A 40 -7.83 5.53 -5.75
N LYS A 41 -7.22 6.49 -5.03
CA LYS A 41 -7.80 7.12 -3.85
C LYS A 41 -9.18 7.68 -4.15
N ALA A 42 -9.29 8.57 -5.14
CA ALA A 42 -10.54 9.23 -5.48
C ALA A 42 -11.65 8.22 -5.81
N ARG A 43 -11.36 7.22 -6.62
CA ARG A 43 -12.32 6.16 -7.01
C ARG A 43 -12.72 5.28 -5.83
N THR A 44 -11.77 4.89 -4.99
CA THR A 44 -12.02 4.03 -3.83
C THR A 44 -12.87 4.75 -2.78
N ILE A 45 -12.51 5.98 -2.44
CA ILE A 45 -13.23 6.79 -1.45
C ILE A 45 -14.64 7.14 -1.93
N ALA A 46 -14.87 7.33 -3.23
CA ALA A 46 -16.19 7.60 -3.78
C ALA A 46 -17.19 6.45 -3.51
N GLU A 47 -16.72 5.22 -3.45
CA GLU A 47 -17.53 4.02 -3.19
C GLU A 47 -17.85 3.82 -1.69
N ILE A 48 -17.23 4.58 -0.80
CA ILE A 48 -17.48 4.54 0.65
C ILE A 48 -18.68 5.42 1.01
N SER A 49 -19.44 5.01 2.02
CA SER A 49 -20.59 5.78 2.51
C SER A 49 -20.16 7.21 2.92
N PRO A 50 -20.99 8.24 2.66
CA PRO A 50 -20.63 9.64 2.94
C PRO A 50 -20.16 9.89 4.37
N ALA A 51 -20.75 9.17 5.33
CA ALA A 51 -20.40 9.31 6.76
C ALA A 51 -18.96 8.85 7.09
N ALA A 52 -18.40 7.89 6.34
CA ALA A 52 -17.08 7.32 6.58
C ALA A 52 -15.99 7.88 5.63
N ARG A 53 -16.36 8.63 4.58
CA ARG A 53 -15.42 9.07 3.55
C ARG A 53 -14.22 9.83 4.08
N ASN A 54 -14.45 10.79 4.96
CA ASN A 54 -13.36 11.62 5.48
C ASN A 54 -12.38 10.81 6.33
N ALA A 55 -12.90 9.90 7.16
CA ALA A 55 -12.07 9.02 7.98
C ALA A 55 -11.20 8.09 7.11
N TYR A 56 -11.80 7.50 6.06
CA TYR A 56 -11.05 6.61 5.17
C TYR A 56 -10.16 7.37 4.16
N ALA A 57 -10.46 8.62 3.82
CA ALA A 57 -9.55 9.47 3.08
C ALA A 57 -8.27 9.73 3.89
N SER A 58 -8.40 10.10 5.17
CA SER A 58 -7.25 10.24 6.07
C SER A 58 -6.51 8.92 6.29
N ARG A 59 -7.27 7.81 6.46
CA ARG A 59 -6.68 6.48 6.59
C ARG A 59 -5.85 6.08 5.36
N TRP A 60 -6.33 6.42 4.16
CA TRP A 60 -5.57 6.20 2.93
C TRP A 60 -4.26 6.98 2.95
N ASP A 61 -4.29 8.26 3.33
CA ASP A 61 -3.09 9.09 3.42
C ASP A 61 -2.10 8.50 4.45
N ASP A 62 -2.56 8.14 5.64
CA ASP A 62 -1.74 7.49 6.67
C ASP A 62 -1.03 6.21 6.17
N ILE A 63 -1.68 5.46 5.26
CA ILE A 63 -1.12 4.25 4.66
C ILE A 63 -0.09 4.59 3.57
N MET A 64 -0.39 5.59 2.72
CA MET A 64 0.40 5.88 1.53
C MET A 64 1.54 6.87 1.76
N ASP A 65 1.38 7.85 2.67
CA ASP A 65 2.40 8.87 2.96
C ASP A 65 3.79 8.27 3.27
N PRO A 66 3.89 7.14 4.02
CA PRO A 66 5.18 6.51 4.28
C PRO A 66 5.88 5.91 3.05
N LEU A 67 5.17 5.72 1.93
CA LEU A 67 5.74 5.22 0.68
C LEU A 67 6.38 6.35 -0.14
N GLY A 68 6.12 7.62 0.25
CA GLY A 68 6.54 8.79 -0.50
C GLY A 68 5.56 9.18 -1.60
N ASP A 69 5.92 10.23 -2.33
CA ASP A 69 5.10 10.85 -3.38
C ASP A 69 5.67 10.65 -4.80
N ASP A 70 6.74 9.86 -4.92
CA ASP A 70 7.33 9.55 -6.23
C ASP A 70 6.36 8.70 -7.07
N ALA A 71 5.95 9.26 -8.21
CA ALA A 71 4.95 8.64 -9.08
C ALA A 71 5.38 7.27 -9.60
N GLN A 72 6.67 7.07 -9.89
CA GLN A 72 7.19 5.81 -10.41
C GLN A 72 7.18 4.73 -9.32
N THR A 73 7.61 5.05 -8.11
CA THR A 73 7.57 4.16 -6.94
C THR A 73 6.14 3.70 -6.62
N LEU A 74 5.19 4.64 -6.64
CA LEU A 74 3.78 4.32 -6.40
C LEU A 74 3.17 3.48 -7.52
N GLU A 75 3.55 3.71 -8.78
CA GLU A 75 3.12 2.89 -9.91
C GLU A 75 3.67 1.46 -9.82
N GLU A 76 4.94 1.29 -9.43
CA GLU A 76 5.55 -0.01 -9.16
C GLU A 76 4.81 -0.74 -8.03
N PHE A 77 4.57 -0.08 -6.90
CA PHE A 77 3.81 -0.65 -5.78
C PHE A 77 2.43 -1.18 -6.20
N PHE A 78 1.64 -0.39 -6.93
CA PHE A 78 0.32 -0.84 -7.38
C PHE A 78 0.40 -1.93 -8.44
N SER A 79 1.44 -1.92 -9.30
CA SER A 79 1.69 -2.98 -10.27
C SER A 79 2.01 -4.30 -9.59
N ASP A 80 2.79 -4.26 -8.52
CA ASP A 80 3.14 -5.43 -7.73
C ASP A 80 1.91 -6.01 -7.01
N ILE A 81 1.07 -5.16 -6.41
CA ILE A 81 -0.22 -5.62 -5.85
C ILE A 81 -1.10 -6.25 -6.94
N HIS A 82 -1.17 -5.64 -8.12
CA HIS A 82 -1.93 -6.20 -9.22
C HIS A 82 -1.42 -7.59 -9.60
N LEU A 83 -0.10 -7.75 -9.75
CA LEU A 83 0.52 -9.04 -10.06
C LEU A 83 0.21 -10.10 -8.99
N ILE A 84 0.34 -9.76 -7.71
CA ILE A 84 0.08 -10.67 -6.59
C ILE A 84 -1.38 -11.14 -6.58
N ILE A 85 -2.33 -10.24 -6.82
CA ILE A 85 -3.77 -10.54 -6.70
C ILE A 85 -4.34 -11.17 -7.97
N SER A 86 -3.94 -10.67 -9.15
CA SER A 86 -4.47 -11.12 -10.44
C SER A 86 -3.70 -12.29 -11.03
N HIS A 87 -2.46 -12.53 -10.56
CA HIS A 87 -1.47 -13.45 -11.15
C HIS A 87 -1.13 -13.11 -12.61
N LYS A 88 -1.19 -11.82 -12.95
CA LYS A 88 -0.90 -11.31 -14.29
C LYS A 88 -0.10 -10.01 -14.20
N ALA A 89 0.94 -9.89 -15.01
CA ALA A 89 1.62 -8.61 -15.16
C ALA A 89 0.68 -7.59 -15.83
N VAL A 90 0.87 -6.31 -15.51
CA VAL A 90 0.17 -5.22 -16.20
C VAL A 90 0.62 -5.18 -17.66
N CYS A 91 -0.34 -5.26 -18.58
CA CYS A 91 -0.03 -5.36 -20.02
C CYS A 91 -0.35 -4.07 -20.79
N THR A 92 -1.33 -3.29 -20.36
CA THR A 92 -1.81 -2.12 -21.10
C THR A 92 -1.80 -0.84 -20.26
N GLN A 93 -2.69 -0.75 -19.28
CA GLN A 93 -2.84 0.40 -18.42
C GLN A 93 -3.13 -0.04 -16.98
N LEU A 94 -2.22 0.28 -16.08
CA LEU A 94 -2.34 -0.06 -14.67
C LEU A 94 -3.69 0.35 -14.07
N LEU A 95 -4.15 1.57 -14.34
CA LEU A 95 -5.41 2.10 -13.81
C LEU A 95 -6.62 1.25 -14.16
N GLU A 96 -6.73 0.80 -15.40
CA GLU A 96 -7.88 0.01 -15.86
C GLU A 96 -7.79 -1.45 -15.41
N GLU A 97 -6.59 -2.03 -15.49
CA GLU A 97 -6.38 -3.41 -15.07
C GLU A 97 -6.54 -3.55 -13.55
N PHE A 98 -5.94 -2.67 -12.77
CA PHE A 98 -6.08 -2.66 -11.30
C PHE A 98 -7.55 -2.46 -10.88
N ARG A 99 -8.25 -1.52 -11.50
CA ARG A 99 -9.68 -1.31 -11.24
C ARG A 99 -10.49 -2.57 -11.51
N LYS A 100 -10.25 -3.23 -12.64
CA LYS A 100 -11.00 -4.41 -13.08
C LYS A 100 -10.71 -5.64 -12.22
N ASP A 101 -9.43 -5.91 -11.97
CA ASP A 101 -8.98 -7.18 -11.43
C ASP A 101 -8.80 -7.14 -9.91
N VAL A 102 -8.48 -5.98 -9.32
CA VAL A 102 -8.26 -5.81 -7.89
C VAL A 102 -9.43 -5.10 -7.21
N LEU A 103 -9.81 -3.89 -7.63
CA LEU A 103 -10.79 -3.07 -6.91
C LEU A 103 -12.24 -3.53 -7.12
N LYS A 104 -12.62 -3.89 -8.34
CA LYS A 104 -14.02 -4.24 -8.69
C LYS A 104 -14.62 -5.38 -7.86
N PRO A 105 -13.87 -6.43 -7.46
CA PRO A 105 -14.39 -7.47 -6.56
C PRO A 105 -14.86 -6.92 -5.20
N PHE A 106 -14.16 -5.93 -4.65
CA PHE A 106 -14.54 -5.29 -3.38
C PHE A 106 -15.75 -4.38 -3.54
N VAL A 107 -15.79 -3.59 -4.61
CA VAL A 107 -16.96 -2.74 -4.94
C VAL A 107 -18.21 -3.58 -5.12
N LYS A 108 -18.15 -4.67 -5.88
CA LYS A 108 -19.30 -5.59 -6.07
C LYS A 108 -19.81 -6.20 -4.79
N LYS A 109 -18.95 -6.47 -3.82
CA LYS A 109 -19.29 -7.02 -2.51
C LYS A 109 -19.69 -5.94 -1.51
N GLN A 110 -19.71 -4.65 -1.90
CA GLN A 110 -19.92 -3.51 -1.01
C GLN A 110 -18.94 -3.50 0.19
N ASN A 111 -17.72 -3.96 -0.03
CA ASN A 111 -16.70 -4.12 1.00
C ASN A 111 -15.41 -3.38 0.66
N VAL A 112 -15.54 -2.13 0.22
CA VAL A 112 -14.39 -1.29 -0.17
C VAL A 112 -13.50 -0.96 1.02
N ILE A 113 -14.06 -0.95 2.22
CA ILE A 113 -13.31 -0.76 3.47
C ILE A 113 -12.26 -1.88 3.62
N SER A 114 -12.64 -3.13 3.39
CA SER A 114 -11.69 -4.26 3.42
C SER A 114 -10.59 -4.16 2.36
N PHE A 115 -10.84 -3.50 1.23
CA PHE A 115 -9.76 -3.22 0.29
C PHE A 115 -8.67 -2.35 0.93
N ILE A 116 -9.06 -1.33 1.69
CA ILE A 116 -8.11 -0.43 2.36
C ILE A 116 -7.43 -1.13 3.55
N ASP A 117 -8.22 -1.74 4.44
CA ASP A 117 -7.69 -2.26 5.71
C ASP A 117 -7.04 -3.65 5.58
N ASP A 118 -7.64 -4.56 4.76
CA ASP A 118 -7.20 -5.97 4.70
C ASP A 118 -6.26 -6.25 3.50
N LEU A 119 -6.19 -5.32 2.52
CA LEU A 119 -5.30 -5.47 1.38
C LEU A 119 -4.28 -4.34 1.29
N LEU A 120 -4.70 -3.10 1.09
CA LEU A 120 -3.78 -1.99 0.85
C LEU A 120 -2.82 -1.77 2.02
N ALA A 121 -3.34 -1.68 3.26
CA ALA A 121 -2.52 -1.43 4.43
C ALA A 121 -1.46 -2.51 4.71
N PRO A 122 -1.77 -3.82 4.67
CA PRO A 122 -0.75 -4.87 4.81
C PRO A 122 0.32 -4.83 3.73
N TYR A 123 -0.05 -4.60 2.47
CA TYR A 123 0.93 -4.54 1.38
C TYR A 123 1.78 -3.27 1.42
N ALA A 124 1.22 -2.12 1.81
CA ALA A 124 1.98 -0.90 2.03
C ALA A 124 3.01 -1.08 3.17
N ASN A 125 2.61 -1.78 4.24
CA ASN A 125 3.53 -2.12 5.31
C ASN A 125 4.65 -3.07 4.83
N ALA A 126 4.33 -4.09 4.04
CA ALA A 126 5.32 -5.01 3.46
C ALA A 126 6.29 -4.27 2.52
N TRP A 127 5.80 -3.35 1.70
CA TRP A 127 6.63 -2.49 0.86
C TRP A 127 7.63 -1.68 1.68
N ARG A 128 7.18 -1.02 2.77
CA ARG A 128 8.08 -0.28 3.67
C ARG A 128 9.16 -1.16 4.30
N ILE A 129 8.82 -2.38 4.68
CA ILE A 129 9.79 -3.36 5.20
C ILE A 129 10.85 -3.66 4.16
N ILE A 130 10.45 -3.84 2.90
CA ILE A 130 11.36 -4.12 1.79
C ILE A 130 12.28 -2.91 1.52
N GLU A 131 11.73 -1.71 1.47
CA GLU A 131 12.52 -0.50 1.21
C GLU A 131 13.44 -0.13 2.38
N HIS A 132 13.01 -0.38 3.62
CA HIS A 132 13.72 -0.02 4.84
C HIS A 132 13.79 -1.20 5.83
N PRO A 133 14.50 -2.29 5.47
CA PRO A 133 14.51 -3.52 6.28
C PRO A 133 15.06 -3.32 7.70
N THR A 134 16.04 -2.42 7.85
CA THR A 134 16.69 -2.13 9.13
C THR A 134 15.77 -1.43 10.14
N ASP A 135 14.69 -0.80 9.68
CA ASP A 135 13.73 -0.12 10.54
C ASP A 135 12.62 -1.08 11.02
N ALA A 136 12.60 -2.30 10.46
CA ALA A 136 11.63 -3.33 10.80
C ALA A 136 12.09 -4.16 12.00
N ASN A 137 11.14 -4.54 12.85
CA ASN A 137 11.40 -5.47 13.94
C ASN A 137 11.29 -6.92 13.45
N LEU A 138 12.24 -7.32 12.62
CA LEU A 138 12.37 -8.67 12.05
C LEU A 138 13.66 -9.33 12.56
N PRO A 139 13.78 -10.66 12.48
CA PRO A 139 15.04 -11.37 12.72
C PRO A 139 16.17 -10.86 11.82
N ASP A 140 17.39 -10.81 12.37
CA ASP A 140 18.57 -10.26 11.69
C ASP A 140 18.91 -10.96 10.38
N ASP A 141 18.64 -12.24 10.27
CA ASP A 141 18.82 -13.04 9.07
C ASP A 141 17.87 -12.62 7.94
N ILE A 142 16.60 -12.36 8.25
CA ILE A 142 15.61 -11.81 7.30
C ILE A 142 15.98 -10.39 6.87
N ILE A 143 16.39 -9.54 7.82
CA ILE A 143 16.87 -8.20 7.51
C ILE A 143 18.06 -8.27 6.55
N GLY A 144 19.04 -9.13 6.84
CA GLY A 144 20.22 -9.33 6.01
C GLY A 144 19.89 -9.78 4.59
N GLN A 145 18.90 -10.67 4.43
CA GLN A 145 18.43 -11.10 3.11
C GLN A 145 17.75 -9.99 2.33
N LEU A 146 16.85 -9.23 2.96
CA LEU A 146 16.16 -8.09 2.31
C LEU A 146 17.16 -7.00 1.90
N VAL A 147 18.15 -6.70 2.76
CA VAL A 147 19.23 -5.76 2.41
C VAL A 147 20.01 -6.27 1.19
N SER A 148 20.36 -7.56 1.17
CA SER A 148 21.09 -8.15 0.04
C SER A 148 20.26 -8.14 -1.25
N LEU A 149 18.94 -8.37 -1.17
CA LEU A 149 18.03 -8.30 -2.32
C LEU A 149 17.91 -6.88 -2.87
N ASN A 150 17.95 -5.84 -2.02
CA ASN A 150 17.93 -4.44 -2.47
C ASN A 150 19.18 -4.03 -3.25
N ASP A 151 20.30 -4.78 -3.13
CA ASP A 151 21.50 -4.54 -3.93
C ASP A 151 21.38 -5.06 -5.39
N TYR A 152 20.35 -5.86 -5.71
CA TYR A 152 20.12 -6.31 -7.08
C TYR A 152 19.53 -5.19 -7.95
N GLN A 153 19.87 -5.22 -9.23
CA GLN A 153 19.38 -4.24 -10.21
C GLN A 153 17.93 -4.49 -10.65
N THR A 154 17.38 -5.67 -10.37
CA THR A 154 16.01 -6.04 -10.74
C THR A 154 15.10 -6.00 -9.52
N THR A 155 13.85 -5.62 -9.71
CA THR A 155 12.82 -5.56 -8.67
C THR A 155 11.82 -6.70 -8.74
N ASP A 156 12.02 -7.68 -9.63
CA ASP A 156 11.11 -8.81 -9.89
C ASP A 156 10.84 -9.68 -8.64
N TRP A 157 11.72 -9.64 -7.66
CA TRP A 157 11.58 -10.34 -6.39
C TRP A 157 10.62 -9.65 -5.41
N LYS A 158 10.39 -8.32 -5.53
CA LYS A 158 9.57 -7.54 -4.60
C LYS A 158 8.15 -8.08 -4.44
N PRO A 159 7.37 -8.40 -5.51
CA PRO A 159 6.04 -8.97 -5.35
C PRO A 159 6.01 -10.25 -4.52
N VAL A 160 7.01 -11.12 -4.70
CA VAL A 160 7.13 -12.39 -3.95
C VAL A 160 7.41 -12.11 -2.48
N ALA A 161 8.35 -11.20 -2.18
CA ALA A 161 8.67 -10.81 -0.81
C ALA A 161 7.49 -10.11 -0.12
N MET A 162 6.77 -9.22 -0.82
CA MET A 162 5.55 -8.59 -0.30
C MET A 162 4.50 -9.63 0.07
N TRP A 163 4.23 -10.57 -0.83
CA TRP A 163 3.27 -11.66 -0.59
C TRP A 163 3.69 -12.51 0.61
N ALA A 164 4.96 -12.89 0.70
CA ALA A 164 5.49 -13.71 1.79
C ALA A 164 5.39 -12.98 3.14
N LEU A 165 5.78 -11.69 3.20
CA LEU A 165 5.68 -10.87 4.41
C LEU A 165 4.21 -10.73 4.88
N VAL A 166 3.29 -10.42 3.99
CA VAL A 166 1.85 -10.28 4.34
C VAL A 166 1.28 -11.59 4.87
N ASN A 167 1.62 -12.73 4.26
CA ASN A 167 1.11 -14.03 4.71
C ASN A 167 1.76 -14.48 6.02
N SER A 168 3.05 -14.22 6.23
CA SER A 168 3.73 -14.51 7.51
C SER A 168 3.11 -13.69 8.65
N ILE A 169 2.88 -12.40 8.46
CA ILE A 169 2.25 -11.53 9.46
C ILE A 169 0.83 -11.98 9.78
N ARG A 170 0.04 -12.38 8.77
CA ARG A 170 -1.33 -12.90 8.98
C ARG A 170 -1.34 -14.20 9.76
N ASN A 171 -0.41 -15.09 9.52
CA ASN A 171 -0.30 -16.39 10.22
C ASN A 171 0.13 -16.22 11.68
N LEU A 172 0.86 -15.14 12.02
CA LEU A 172 1.21 -14.79 13.39
C LEU A 172 0.03 -14.30 14.24
N GLY A 173 -1.17 -14.20 13.66
CA GLY A 173 -2.43 -13.98 14.40
C GLY A 173 -2.60 -12.62 15.04
N ASN A 174 -1.77 -11.63 14.69
CA ASN A 174 -1.88 -10.28 15.24
C ASN A 174 -1.82 -9.20 14.15
N PRO A 175 -2.99 -8.66 13.72
CA PRO A 175 -3.03 -7.54 12.77
C PRO A 175 -2.43 -6.24 13.34
N ASP A 176 -2.23 -6.16 14.67
CA ASP A 176 -1.67 -5.01 15.38
C ASP A 176 -0.18 -5.15 15.73
N THR A 177 0.51 -6.15 15.19
CA THR A 177 1.97 -6.20 15.31
C THR A 177 2.52 -5.06 14.48
N ARG A 178 2.60 -3.86 15.09
CA ARG A 178 3.32 -2.71 14.54
C ARG A 178 4.78 -3.11 14.44
N ILE A 179 5.15 -3.57 13.27
CA ILE A 179 6.54 -3.93 12.94
C ILE A 179 7.42 -2.67 12.94
N PHE A 180 6.79 -1.48 12.93
CA PHE A 180 7.47 -0.19 13.02
C PHE A 180 7.12 0.55 14.31
N SER A 181 8.14 0.91 15.08
CA SER A 181 8.03 1.96 16.10
C SER A 181 7.97 3.30 15.38
N THR A 182 6.87 4.05 15.53
CA THR A 182 6.81 5.46 15.13
C THR A 182 7.90 6.22 15.88
N PRO A 183 8.80 6.97 15.21
CA PRO A 183 9.72 7.87 15.91
C PRO A 183 8.91 9.03 16.49
N GLY A 184 8.79 9.10 17.80
CA GLY A 184 8.32 10.28 18.52
C GLY A 184 6.98 10.19 19.21
N THR A 185 6.89 9.39 20.27
CA THR A 185 6.14 9.73 21.47
C THR A 185 6.76 8.96 22.65
N HIS A 186 7.70 9.63 23.33
CA HIS A 186 8.11 9.20 24.66
C HIS A 186 6.98 9.49 25.62
N THR A 187 6.21 8.46 25.95
CA THR A 187 5.52 8.40 27.23
C THR A 187 5.81 7.04 27.84
N ALA A 188 6.56 7.13 28.93
CA ALA A 188 6.97 6.02 29.74
C ALA A 188 5.75 5.31 30.37
N ALA A 189 5.65 4.03 30.13
CA ALA A 189 5.12 3.08 31.11
C ALA A 189 5.71 1.72 30.77
N ALA A 190 6.79 1.41 31.46
CA ALA A 190 7.39 0.10 31.49
C ALA A 190 6.39 -0.92 32.05
N SER A 191 6.11 -1.95 31.29
CA SER A 191 5.78 -3.25 31.87
C SER A 191 6.63 -4.28 31.17
N ARG A 192 7.69 -4.68 31.88
CA ARG A 192 8.46 -5.87 31.59
C ARG A 192 7.52 -7.07 31.70
N THR A 193 7.17 -7.65 30.59
CA THR A 193 6.69 -9.04 30.58
C THR A 193 7.68 -9.85 29.77
N SER A 194 8.34 -10.66 30.52
CA SER A 194 9.13 -11.85 30.28
C SER A 194 8.97 -12.43 28.87
N ASN A 195 10.11 -12.59 28.23
CA ASN A 195 10.41 -13.46 27.11
C ASN A 195 9.73 -14.83 27.33
N LYS A 196 8.54 -15.03 26.76
CA LYS A 196 7.91 -16.34 26.64
C LYS A 196 8.17 -16.80 25.22
N ASN A 197 8.85 -17.93 25.14
CA ASN A 197 9.16 -18.74 23.98
C ASN A 197 8.19 -18.52 22.82
N LEU A 198 8.73 -18.16 21.66
CA LEU A 198 8.03 -18.26 20.39
C LEU A 198 7.51 -19.70 20.27
N GLU A 199 6.22 -19.86 20.11
CA GLU A 199 5.63 -21.18 19.90
C GLU A 199 6.11 -21.75 18.56
N GLU A 200 6.35 -23.06 18.50
CA GLU A 200 6.87 -23.76 17.30
C GLU A 200 6.22 -23.39 15.96
N PRO A 201 4.89 -23.07 15.86
CA PRO A 201 4.28 -22.64 14.60
C PRO A 201 4.85 -21.32 14.04
N GLN A 202 5.29 -20.42 14.90
CA GLN A 202 5.82 -19.12 14.49
C GLN A 202 7.23 -19.23 13.88
N LEU A 203 8.03 -20.16 14.37
CA LEU A 203 9.36 -20.42 13.85
C LEU A 203 9.28 -20.99 12.42
N HIS A 204 8.35 -21.91 12.19
CA HIS A 204 8.14 -22.55 10.89
C HIS A 204 7.67 -21.57 9.79
N ASP A 205 6.90 -20.54 10.14
CA ASP A 205 6.45 -19.52 9.17
C ASP A 205 7.58 -18.55 8.80
N LEU A 206 8.49 -18.26 9.72
CA LEU A 206 9.70 -17.49 9.45
C LEU A 206 10.73 -18.28 8.62
N GLU A 207 10.85 -19.59 8.86
CA GLU A 207 11.66 -20.49 8.02
C GLU A 207 11.15 -20.55 6.58
N ARG A 208 9.83 -20.57 6.38
CA ARG A 208 9.22 -20.49 5.04
C ARG A 208 9.53 -19.17 4.33
N LEU A 209 9.52 -18.06 5.07
CA LEU A 209 9.92 -16.77 4.51
C LEU A 209 11.39 -16.81 4.08
N HIS A 210 12.25 -17.38 4.91
CA HIS A 210 13.66 -17.58 4.60
C HIS A 210 13.85 -18.40 3.31
N ASP A 211 13.12 -19.51 3.17
CA ASP A 211 13.21 -20.40 2.00
C ASP A 211 12.72 -19.70 0.71
N VAL A 212 11.70 -18.86 0.81
CA VAL A 212 11.16 -18.09 -0.33
C VAL A 212 12.12 -16.97 -0.75
N LEU A 213 12.81 -16.33 0.20
CA LEU A 213 13.76 -15.25 -0.10
C LEU A 213 15.13 -15.77 -0.53
N ALA A 214 15.46 -17.03 -0.23
CA ALA A 214 16.73 -17.68 -0.58
C ALA A 214 16.70 -18.46 -1.90
N ALA A 215 15.52 -18.62 -2.53
CA ALA A 215 15.31 -19.33 -3.80
C ALA A 215 15.43 -18.41 -5.00
#